data_5facc15b6b08ae6e4633a08eca93a025
#
_entry.id   5facc15b6b08ae6e4633a08eca93a025
#
_cell.length_a   1.000
_cell.length_b   1.000
_cell.length_c   1.000
_cell.angle_alpha   90.00
_cell.angle_beta   90.00
_cell.angle_gamma   90.00
#
_symmetry.space_group_name_H-M   'P 1'
#
loop_
_entity.id
_entity.type
_entity.pdbx_description
1 polymer ?
#
loop_
_entity_poly.entity_id
_entity_poly.type
_entity_poly.pdbx_seq_one_letter_code
_entity_poly.pdbx_strand_id
1 'polypeptide(L)'
;MTEYKALRHIPHANLFRQGDVFVLFGELFGRGYANGLVDEARAAGMTILGITVGRRNDDGTLRALTAEEHAEAEAKLGGRIVNVPLMAGFDMDAPAGEQNPTEMLSGITLKGWQEDKLDWDKIEACRQAGVRRFSASASQAMAEIDKLIPDGANVFFAHTMAGGIPRIKAFLAIANRIYKGRGDRFMSSRALLESDLGKLILMNFDEVSANTLKHLIDASGAIRARITAKGGQVRYTAYGYHGTEVLIGDAYKWQTYTNYTQGYAKMRLESIAEAAWKQGIFATVFNCPEIRTNSSDIFVGVELSLFPLLTALKKEGGGAWAQAQWDICQALLGEGVSLQSLLDKLESYLQTETSAGFRNYEAWPMDNTPELADLMIGTSDEITSLHTDKKALITDHLSALVVEATGPLMFHGAAEKIAPVLWLNHDMIARQLNELHK
;
A
#
# COMPACT_ATOMS: atom_id res chain seq x y z
N MET A 1 8.72 -4.68 17.38
CA MET A 1 7.75 -3.87 16.62
C MET A 1 8.22 -2.42 16.65
N THR A 2 7.92 -1.69 15.58
CA THR A 2 8.18 -0.25 15.49
C THR A 2 7.37 0.51 16.54
N GLU A 3 7.95 1.53 17.14
CA GLU A 3 7.24 2.40 18.07
C GLU A 3 6.14 3.18 17.31
N TYR A 4 4.92 3.18 17.83
CA TYR A 4 3.82 3.93 17.27
C TYR A 4 4.04 5.44 17.40
N LYS A 5 4.11 6.15 16.27
CA LYS A 5 4.30 7.60 16.23
C LYS A 5 3.34 8.25 15.23
N ALA A 6 2.20 8.71 15.73
CA ALA A 6 1.27 9.47 14.92
C ALA A 6 1.84 10.85 14.55
N LEU A 7 1.63 11.25 13.30
CA LEU A 7 1.82 12.65 12.92
C LEU A 7 0.73 13.48 13.60
N ARG A 8 1.08 14.59 14.26
CA ARG A 8 0.14 15.42 15.02
C ARG A 8 0.12 16.88 14.58
N HIS A 9 0.97 17.27 13.62
CA HIS A 9 0.96 18.58 12.99
C HIS A 9 1.07 18.42 11.47
N ILE A 10 0.54 19.37 10.73
CA ILE A 10 0.70 19.43 9.28
C ILE A 10 2.15 19.84 8.99
N PRO A 11 2.93 19.01 8.27
CA PRO A 11 4.30 19.37 7.92
C PRO A 11 4.31 20.42 6.80
N HIS A 12 5.24 21.40 6.91
CA HIS A 12 5.36 22.50 5.95
C HIS A 12 6.77 22.67 5.37
N ALA A 13 7.67 21.68 5.58
CA ALA A 13 9.03 21.79 5.07
C ALA A 13 9.08 21.83 3.54
N ASN A 14 9.69 22.89 3.00
CA ASN A 14 9.86 23.11 1.56
C ASN A 14 11.29 22.75 1.14
N LEU A 15 11.65 21.45 1.22
CA LEU A 15 12.94 20.96 0.77
C LEU A 15 13.01 20.92 -0.76
N PHE A 16 11.94 20.42 -1.39
CA PHE A 16 11.90 20.14 -2.83
C PHE A 16 11.35 21.33 -3.60
N ARG A 17 11.94 21.61 -4.75
CA ARG A 17 11.63 22.76 -5.58
C ARG A 17 11.85 22.50 -7.07
N GLN A 18 11.55 23.45 -7.90
CA GLN A 18 11.83 23.40 -9.33
C GLN A 18 13.31 23.01 -9.61
N GLY A 19 13.52 22.05 -10.47
CA GLY A 19 14.82 21.51 -10.84
C GLY A 19 15.29 20.32 -9.99
N ASP A 20 14.64 20.02 -8.87
CA ASP A 20 14.84 18.78 -8.12
C ASP A 20 14.17 17.61 -8.84
N VAL A 21 14.48 16.38 -8.42
CA VAL A 21 14.04 15.18 -9.10
C VAL A 21 13.19 14.29 -8.19
N PHE A 22 11.99 13.95 -8.66
CA PHE A 22 11.15 12.91 -8.06
C PHE A 22 11.29 11.62 -8.85
N VAL A 23 11.52 10.50 -8.16
CA VAL A 23 11.67 9.18 -8.78
C VAL A 23 10.61 8.23 -8.22
N LEU A 24 9.68 7.79 -9.07
CA LEU A 24 8.70 6.75 -8.73
C LEU A 24 9.34 5.37 -8.96
N PHE A 25 9.56 4.63 -7.89
CA PHE A 25 10.06 3.26 -7.93
C PHE A 25 8.91 2.26 -7.82
N GLY A 26 8.38 1.86 -8.94
CA GLY A 26 7.19 1.05 -9.14
C GLY A 26 6.30 1.65 -10.20
N GLU A 27 5.08 1.14 -10.34
CA GLU A 27 4.13 1.59 -11.36
C GLU A 27 3.08 2.55 -10.77
N LEU A 28 2.71 3.58 -11.53
CA LEU A 28 1.61 4.46 -11.17
C LEU A 28 0.30 3.85 -11.64
N PHE A 29 -0.52 3.39 -10.71
CA PHE A 29 -1.86 2.88 -10.98
C PHE A 29 -2.90 4.01 -10.96
N GLY A 30 -4.06 3.79 -11.59
CA GLY A 30 -5.15 4.78 -11.65
C GLY A 30 -5.78 5.07 -10.29
N ARG A 31 -5.67 4.14 -9.33
CA ARG A 31 -6.12 4.30 -7.95
C ARG A 31 -4.96 3.97 -7.01
N GLY A 32 -4.70 4.84 -6.05
CA GLY A 32 -3.66 4.63 -5.02
C GLY A 32 -2.98 5.91 -4.59
N TYR A 33 -2.34 5.85 -3.43
CA TYR A 33 -1.70 6.99 -2.76
C TYR A 33 -0.60 7.68 -3.59
N ALA A 34 0.08 6.93 -4.47
CA ALA A 34 1.18 7.48 -5.27
C ALA A 34 0.76 8.66 -6.14
N ASN A 35 -0.52 8.73 -6.54
CA ASN A 35 -1.04 9.85 -7.33
C ASN A 35 -0.88 11.18 -6.58
N GLY A 36 -1.25 11.24 -5.29
CA GLY A 36 -1.08 12.44 -4.49
C GLY A 36 0.37 12.92 -4.40
N LEU A 37 1.34 11.99 -4.22
CA LEU A 37 2.76 12.35 -4.22
C LEU A 37 3.27 12.84 -5.58
N VAL A 38 2.82 12.24 -6.67
CA VAL A 38 3.18 12.67 -8.03
C VAL A 38 2.62 14.06 -8.29
N ASP A 39 1.40 14.35 -7.83
CA ASP A 39 0.78 15.66 -7.99
C ASP A 39 1.53 16.74 -7.19
N GLU A 40 1.95 16.46 -5.96
CA GLU A 40 2.78 17.37 -5.16
C GLU A 40 4.16 17.62 -5.80
N ALA A 41 4.83 16.57 -6.27
CA ALA A 41 6.11 16.72 -6.95
C ALA A 41 5.99 17.55 -8.24
N ARG A 42 4.88 17.39 -8.96
CA ARG A 42 4.56 18.19 -10.16
C ARG A 42 4.28 19.64 -9.78
N ALA A 43 3.50 19.89 -8.73
CA ALA A 43 3.20 21.24 -8.23
C ALA A 43 4.46 21.95 -7.75
N ALA A 44 5.42 21.24 -7.17
CA ALA A 44 6.74 21.78 -6.79
C ALA A 44 7.67 22.03 -7.99
N GLY A 45 7.27 21.68 -9.22
CA GLY A 45 8.08 21.87 -10.43
C GLY A 45 9.25 20.89 -10.55
N MET A 46 9.18 19.74 -9.88
CA MET A 46 10.22 18.71 -9.95
C MET A 46 10.21 18.00 -11.30
N THR A 47 11.38 17.52 -11.72
CA THR A 47 11.46 16.58 -12.84
C THR A 47 10.93 15.21 -12.39
N ILE A 48 9.91 14.71 -13.07
CA ILE A 48 9.29 13.41 -12.75
C ILE A 48 9.96 12.30 -13.55
N LEU A 49 10.55 11.35 -12.85
CA LEU A 49 11.11 10.13 -13.42
C LEU A 49 10.39 8.92 -12.82
N GLY A 50 10.28 7.87 -13.58
CA GLY A 50 9.67 6.62 -13.12
C GLY A 50 10.46 5.40 -13.56
N ILE A 51 10.20 4.30 -12.85
CA ILE A 51 10.57 2.95 -13.25
C ILE A 51 9.31 2.13 -13.07
N THR A 52 8.90 1.42 -14.10
CA THR A 52 7.66 0.64 -14.02
C THR A 52 7.95 -0.84 -13.85
N VAL A 53 6.92 -1.57 -13.43
CA VAL A 53 6.96 -3.02 -13.33
C VAL A 53 7.03 -3.61 -14.75
N GLY A 54 7.99 -4.51 -14.98
CA GLY A 54 8.10 -5.27 -16.23
C GLY A 54 6.86 -6.14 -16.50
N ARG A 55 6.79 -6.69 -17.69
CA ARG A 55 5.75 -7.65 -18.08
C ARG A 55 6.36 -9.04 -18.24
N ARG A 56 5.51 -10.06 -18.29
CA ARG A 56 5.94 -11.41 -18.65
C ARG A 56 5.28 -11.84 -19.96
N ASN A 57 6.06 -12.53 -20.77
CA ASN A 57 5.55 -13.24 -21.94
C ASN A 57 4.75 -14.47 -21.51
N ASP A 58 4.09 -15.13 -22.45
CA ASP A 58 3.28 -16.33 -22.19
C ASP A 58 4.13 -17.51 -21.66
N ASP A 59 5.40 -17.58 -22.05
CA ASP A 59 6.38 -18.54 -21.54
C ASP A 59 6.92 -18.21 -20.14
N GLY A 60 6.45 -17.11 -19.53
CA GLY A 60 6.85 -16.66 -18.21
C GLY A 60 8.13 -15.82 -18.18
N THR A 61 8.83 -15.63 -19.32
CA THR A 61 10.03 -14.80 -19.39
C THR A 61 9.71 -13.32 -19.14
N LEU A 62 10.60 -12.65 -18.40
CA LEU A 62 10.43 -11.23 -18.08
C LEU A 62 10.83 -10.37 -19.29
N ARG A 63 10.02 -9.37 -19.62
CA ARG A 63 10.30 -8.38 -20.66
C ARG A 63 10.09 -6.95 -20.17
N ALA A 64 10.76 -6.02 -20.83
CA ALA A 64 10.44 -4.59 -20.74
C ALA A 64 9.07 -4.28 -21.34
N LEU A 65 8.59 -3.06 -21.15
CA LEU A 65 7.39 -2.57 -21.84
C LEU A 65 7.63 -2.45 -23.34
N THR A 66 6.60 -2.71 -24.15
CA THR A 66 6.60 -2.35 -25.57
C THR A 66 6.63 -0.83 -25.73
N ALA A 67 6.81 -0.34 -26.97
CA ALA A 67 6.80 1.09 -27.24
C ALA A 67 5.46 1.75 -26.85
N GLU A 68 4.35 1.06 -27.14
CA GLU A 68 3.00 1.53 -26.79
C GLU A 68 2.79 1.53 -25.27
N GLU A 69 3.07 0.41 -24.58
CA GLU A 69 2.96 0.31 -23.13
C GLU A 69 3.83 1.37 -22.42
N HIS A 70 5.03 1.65 -22.96
CA HIS A 70 5.94 2.64 -22.43
C HIS A 70 5.39 4.07 -22.59
N ALA A 71 4.89 4.40 -23.78
CA ALA A 71 4.28 5.70 -24.05
C ALA A 71 3.03 5.96 -23.18
N GLU A 72 2.18 4.94 -22.98
CA GLU A 72 1.02 5.03 -22.08
C GLU A 72 1.45 5.24 -20.62
N ALA A 73 2.48 4.54 -20.16
CA ALA A 73 3.01 4.69 -18.81
C ALA A 73 3.62 6.08 -18.57
N GLU A 74 4.36 6.63 -19.55
CA GLU A 74 4.90 8.01 -19.49
C GLU A 74 3.79 9.05 -19.51
N ALA A 75 2.79 8.89 -20.37
CA ALA A 75 1.64 9.80 -20.41
C ALA A 75 0.88 9.82 -19.06
N LYS A 76 0.69 8.66 -18.46
CA LYS A 76 0.02 8.52 -17.16
C LYS A 76 0.82 9.12 -16.02
N LEU A 77 2.14 8.91 -16.00
CA LEU A 77 3.03 9.48 -15.00
C LEU A 77 3.19 11.00 -15.19
N GLY A 78 3.04 11.48 -16.41
CA GLY A 78 3.40 12.86 -16.78
C GLY A 78 4.91 13.13 -16.65
N GLY A 79 5.73 12.10 -16.93
CA GLY A 79 7.17 12.13 -16.76
C GLY A 79 7.86 11.03 -17.55
N ARG A 80 9.18 11.00 -17.52
CA ARG A 80 9.99 10.02 -18.24
C ARG A 80 10.10 8.72 -17.45
N ILE A 81 9.96 7.57 -18.12
CA ILE A 81 10.12 6.24 -17.53
C ILE A 81 11.38 5.55 -18.07
N VAL A 82 12.20 5.06 -17.16
CA VAL A 82 13.32 4.16 -17.50
C VAL A 82 12.76 2.75 -17.68
N ASN A 83 12.76 2.29 -18.92
CA ASN A 83 12.14 1.02 -19.33
C ASN A 83 13.07 -0.18 -19.04
N VAL A 84 13.28 -0.46 -17.76
CA VAL A 84 13.97 -1.66 -17.28
C VAL A 84 12.94 -2.57 -16.63
N PRO A 85 12.89 -3.88 -16.95
CA PRO A 85 11.89 -4.78 -16.40
C PRO A 85 12.12 -5.03 -14.89
N LEU A 86 11.46 -4.24 -14.05
CA LEU A 86 11.55 -4.27 -12.60
C LEU A 86 10.40 -5.09 -12.03
N MET A 87 10.57 -6.40 -11.93
CA MET A 87 9.57 -7.32 -11.37
C MET A 87 10.11 -7.96 -10.10
N ALA A 88 9.48 -7.71 -8.97
CA ALA A 88 9.82 -8.32 -7.68
C ALA A 88 9.06 -9.65 -7.48
N GLY A 89 9.45 -10.39 -6.44
CA GLY A 89 8.95 -11.73 -6.16
C GLY A 89 9.85 -12.81 -6.75
N PHE A 90 9.61 -14.04 -6.33
CA PHE A 90 10.43 -15.18 -6.74
C PHE A 90 9.60 -16.41 -7.13
N ASP A 91 8.27 -16.29 -7.11
CA ASP A 91 7.36 -17.38 -7.43
C ASP A 91 7.55 -17.96 -8.85
N MET A 92 8.17 -17.21 -9.74
CA MET A 92 8.50 -17.63 -11.10
C MET A 92 10.01 -17.68 -11.38
N ASP A 93 10.85 -17.68 -10.36
CA ASP A 93 12.30 -17.76 -10.50
C ASP A 93 12.80 -19.11 -9.98
N ALA A 94 13.82 -19.67 -10.63
CA ALA A 94 14.51 -20.89 -10.19
C ALA A 94 15.97 -20.88 -10.65
N PRO A 95 16.85 -21.68 -10.02
CA PRO A 95 18.13 -22.02 -10.62
C PRO A 95 17.95 -22.71 -11.98
N ALA A 96 18.96 -22.63 -12.82
CA ALA A 96 18.91 -23.20 -14.17
C ALA A 96 18.62 -24.71 -14.14
N GLY A 97 17.58 -25.12 -14.85
CA GLY A 97 17.12 -26.51 -14.95
C GLY A 97 16.25 -27.00 -13.79
N GLU A 98 15.91 -26.14 -12.85
CA GLU A 98 15.01 -26.47 -11.74
C GLU A 98 13.62 -25.85 -11.92
N GLN A 99 12.62 -26.39 -11.21
CA GLN A 99 11.25 -25.88 -11.18
C GLN A 99 11.17 -24.64 -10.28
N ASN A 100 10.40 -23.64 -10.71
CA ASN A 100 10.04 -22.50 -9.88
C ASN A 100 8.85 -22.84 -8.94
N PRO A 101 8.59 -22.01 -7.92
CA PRO A 101 7.49 -22.26 -6.97
C PRO A 101 6.11 -22.42 -7.63
N THR A 102 5.81 -21.65 -8.68
CA THR A 102 4.53 -21.76 -9.42
C THR A 102 4.39 -23.14 -10.08
N GLU A 103 5.46 -23.67 -10.64
CA GLU A 103 5.49 -25.03 -11.25
C GLU A 103 5.39 -26.11 -10.19
N MET A 104 6.15 -26.01 -9.08
CA MET A 104 6.09 -26.95 -7.96
C MET A 104 4.67 -27.07 -7.40
N LEU A 105 3.92 -25.98 -7.36
CA LEU A 105 2.59 -25.89 -6.80
C LEU A 105 1.45 -25.98 -7.83
N SER A 106 1.77 -26.33 -9.07
CA SER A 106 0.78 -26.44 -10.15
C SER A 106 -0.33 -27.46 -9.89
N GLY A 107 -0.05 -28.49 -9.09
CA GLY A 107 -0.98 -29.54 -8.69
C GLY A 107 -1.81 -29.23 -7.45
N ILE A 108 -1.53 -28.14 -6.74
CA ILE A 108 -2.26 -27.77 -5.52
C ILE A 108 -3.74 -27.49 -5.84
N THR A 109 -4.63 -27.99 -4.99
CA THR A 109 -6.08 -27.82 -5.11
C THR A 109 -6.68 -27.21 -3.83
N LEU A 110 -7.96 -26.84 -3.89
CA LEU A 110 -8.71 -26.36 -2.71
C LEU A 110 -8.86 -27.44 -1.60
N LYS A 111 -8.65 -28.71 -1.94
CA LYS A 111 -8.62 -29.81 -0.99
C LYS A 111 -7.18 -30.23 -0.78
N GLY A 112 -6.72 -30.25 0.46
CA GLY A 112 -5.39 -30.78 0.83
C GLY A 112 -4.24 -29.78 0.83
N TRP A 113 -4.41 -28.53 0.34
CA TRP A 113 -3.34 -27.53 0.33
C TRP A 113 -2.70 -27.27 1.71
N GLN A 114 -3.42 -27.51 2.80
CA GLN A 114 -2.93 -27.37 4.17
C GLN A 114 -1.89 -28.43 4.55
N GLU A 115 -1.97 -29.60 3.92
CA GLU A 115 -1.11 -30.75 4.22
C GLU A 115 0.09 -30.83 3.27
N ASP A 116 0.06 -30.07 2.16
CA ASP A 116 1.15 -30.03 1.19
C ASP A 116 2.42 -29.49 1.84
N LYS A 117 3.53 -30.20 1.64
CA LYS A 117 4.85 -29.83 2.15
C LYS A 117 5.75 -29.38 1.02
N LEU A 118 6.50 -28.32 1.28
CA LEU A 118 7.46 -27.74 0.34
C LEU A 118 8.89 -28.15 0.70
N ASP A 119 9.70 -28.33 -0.32
CA ASP A 119 11.15 -28.43 -0.18
C ASP A 119 11.72 -27.03 0.04
N TRP A 120 11.95 -26.66 1.30
CA TRP A 120 12.36 -25.33 1.68
C TRP A 120 13.77 -24.95 1.17
N ASP A 121 14.66 -25.93 0.94
CA ASP A 121 15.97 -25.66 0.34
C ASP A 121 15.81 -25.22 -1.11
N LYS A 122 14.91 -25.87 -1.86
CA LYS A 122 14.58 -25.45 -3.23
C LYS A 122 13.87 -24.11 -3.26
N ILE A 123 12.92 -23.88 -2.37
CA ILE A 123 12.21 -22.59 -2.25
C ILE A 123 13.22 -21.46 -1.97
N GLU A 124 14.17 -21.65 -1.05
CA GLU A 124 15.19 -20.67 -0.75
C GLU A 124 16.14 -20.43 -1.96
N ALA A 125 16.49 -21.46 -2.70
CA ALA A 125 17.29 -21.33 -3.93
C ALA A 125 16.54 -20.50 -4.99
N CYS A 126 15.23 -20.71 -5.15
CA CYS A 126 14.37 -19.92 -6.02
C CYS A 126 14.29 -18.45 -5.54
N ARG A 127 14.12 -18.21 -4.23
CA ARG A 127 14.11 -16.88 -3.64
C ARG A 127 15.41 -16.14 -3.94
N GLN A 128 16.56 -16.78 -3.75
CA GLN A 128 17.86 -16.18 -4.07
C GLN A 128 18.03 -15.88 -5.56
N ALA A 129 17.49 -16.71 -6.45
CA ALA A 129 17.49 -16.45 -7.89
C ALA A 129 16.67 -15.19 -8.21
N GLY A 130 15.46 -15.07 -7.66
CA GLY A 130 14.60 -13.88 -7.81
C GLY A 130 15.24 -12.61 -7.25
N VAL A 131 15.85 -12.69 -6.06
CA VAL A 131 16.57 -11.56 -5.43
C VAL A 131 17.73 -11.11 -6.27
N ARG A 132 18.56 -12.02 -6.80
CA ARG A 132 19.69 -11.66 -7.70
C ARG A 132 19.18 -10.97 -8.96
N ARG A 133 18.15 -11.51 -9.60
CA ARG A 133 17.54 -10.91 -10.78
C ARG A 133 17.00 -9.51 -10.50
N PHE A 134 16.22 -9.35 -9.43
CA PHE A 134 15.64 -8.05 -9.06
C PHE A 134 16.72 -7.01 -8.74
N SER A 135 17.75 -7.38 -7.95
CA SER A 135 18.85 -6.49 -7.60
C SER A 135 19.62 -6.03 -8.84
N ALA A 136 19.86 -6.91 -9.82
CA ALA A 136 20.50 -6.56 -11.07
C ALA A 136 19.65 -5.55 -11.88
N SER A 137 18.32 -5.78 -12.00
CA SER A 137 17.41 -4.86 -12.67
C SER A 137 17.34 -3.51 -11.96
N ALA A 138 17.27 -3.50 -10.63
CA ALA A 138 17.25 -2.27 -9.84
C ALA A 138 18.54 -1.47 -10.00
N SER A 139 19.69 -2.13 -10.00
CA SER A 139 20.99 -1.47 -10.23
C SER A 139 21.08 -0.88 -11.63
N GLN A 140 20.65 -1.61 -12.65
CA GLN A 140 20.59 -1.11 -14.03
C GLN A 140 19.68 0.11 -14.13
N ALA A 141 18.48 0.05 -13.56
CA ALA A 141 17.53 1.15 -13.57
C ALA A 141 18.09 2.39 -12.87
N MET A 142 18.75 2.23 -11.72
CA MET A 142 19.38 3.34 -11.00
C MET A 142 20.55 3.95 -11.79
N ALA A 143 21.33 3.16 -12.52
CA ALA A 143 22.39 3.67 -13.37
C ALA A 143 21.86 4.54 -14.54
N GLU A 144 20.69 4.21 -15.08
CA GLU A 144 20.02 5.05 -16.09
C GLU A 144 19.39 6.31 -15.47
N ILE A 145 18.78 6.19 -14.30
CA ILE A 145 18.23 7.33 -13.53
C ILE A 145 19.32 8.32 -13.16
N ASP A 146 20.51 7.85 -12.74
CA ASP A 146 21.62 8.71 -12.34
C ASP A 146 22.07 9.69 -13.45
N LYS A 147 22.01 9.26 -14.72
CA LYS A 147 22.33 10.10 -15.89
C LYS A 147 21.33 11.24 -16.11
N LEU A 148 20.14 11.14 -15.51
CA LEU A 148 19.04 12.10 -15.67
C LEU A 148 18.94 13.11 -14.51
N ILE A 149 19.70 12.89 -13.43
CA ILE A 149 19.68 13.73 -12.24
C ILE A 149 20.76 14.81 -12.34
N PRO A 150 20.40 16.10 -12.36
CA PRO A 150 21.39 17.20 -12.37
C PRO A 150 22.24 17.23 -11.10
N ASP A 151 23.46 17.73 -11.21
CA ASP A 151 24.31 17.98 -10.06
C ASP A 151 23.69 19.05 -9.15
N GLY A 152 23.71 18.82 -7.84
CA GLY A 152 23.17 19.73 -6.84
C GLY A 152 21.64 19.70 -6.67
N ALA A 153 20.91 18.90 -7.46
CA ALA A 153 19.48 18.69 -7.26
C ALA A 153 19.23 17.88 -5.98
N ASN A 154 18.10 18.14 -5.30
CA ASN A 154 17.58 17.17 -4.33
C ASN A 154 16.87 16.02 -5.06
N VAL A 155 16.83 14.85 -4.43
CA VAL A 155 16.17 13.67 -5.01
C VAL A 155 15.18 13.09 -4.01
N PHE A 156 13.95 12.87 -4.47
CA PHE A 156 12.91 12.24 -3.69
C PHE A 156 12.48 10.91 -4.34
N PHE A 157 12.84 9.82 -3.71
CA PHE A 157 12.43 8.47 -4.15
C PHE A 157 11.12 8.06 -3.47
N ALA A 158 10.11 7.72 -4.24
CA ALA A 158 8.85 7.16 -3.77
C ALA A 158 8.78 5.67 -4.11
N HIS A 159 8.83 4.81 -3.10
CA HIS A 159 8.68 3.37 -3.24
C HIS A 159 7.20 3.00 -3.28
N THR A 160 6.75 2.46 -4.41
CA THR A 160 5.35 2.08 -4.62
C THR A 160 5.17 0.60 -4.95
N MET A 161 6.24 -0.19 -4.80
CA MET A 161 6.16 -1.64 -4.98
C MET A 161 5.26 -2.24 -3.90
N ALA A 162 4.21 -2.93 -4.31
CA ALA A 162 3.27 -3.61 -3.44
C ALA A 162 2.67 -4.81 -4.14
N GLY A 163 2.13 -5.76 -3.37
CA GLY A 163 1.59 -7.01 -3.89
C GLY A 163 2.51 -8.18 -3.54
N GLY A 164 2.66 -9.12 -4.47
CA GLY A 164 3.44 -10.34 -4.23
C GLY A 164 2.56 -11.58 -4.12
N ILE A 165 1.32 -11.51 -4.64
CA ILE A 165 0.48 -12.70 -4.78
C ILE A 165 1.16 -13.66 -5.76
N PRO A 166 1.59 -14.86 -5.30
CA PRO A 166 2.20 -15.84 -6.19
C PRO A 166 1.22 -16.30 -7.27
N ARG A 167 1.72 -16.62 -8.44
CA ARG A 167 0.92 -17.12 -9.59
C ARG A 167 0.46 -18.56 -9.43
N ILE A 168 -0.06 -18.89 -8.25
CA ILE A 168 -0.58 -20.22 -7.90
C ILE A 168 -2.09 -20.21 -8.12
N LYS A 169 -2.58 -21.04 -9.04
CA LYS A 169 -4.00 -21.07 -9.43
C LYS A 169 -4.97 -21.24 -8.25
N ALA A 170 -4.64 -22.09 -7.29
CA ALA A 170 -5.48 -22.33 -6.12
C ALA A 170 -5.52 -21.15 -5.16
N PHE A 171 -4.50 -20.28 -5.14
CA PHE A 171 -4.37 -19.22 -4.14
C PHE A 171 -5.53 -18.21 -4.17
N LEU A 172 -5.93 -17.73 -5.35
CA LEU A 172 -7.05 -16.78 -5.44
C LEU A 172 -8.36 -17.36 -4.89
N ALA A 173 -8.59 -18.66 -5.09
CA ALA A 173 -9.77 -19.34 -4.56
C ALA A 173 -9.69 -19.52 -3.04
N ILE A 174 -8.50 -19.81 -2.49
CA ILE A 174 -8.22 -19.89 -1.05
C ILE A 174 -8.39 -18.49 -0.43
N ALA A 175 -7.77 -17.49 -0.98
CA ALA A 175 -7.86 -16.10 -0.54
C ALA A 175 -9.31 -15.59 -0.51
N ASN A 176 -10.10 -15.91 -1.54
CA ASN A 176 -11.52 -15.59 -1.58
C ASN A 176 -12.32 -16.19 -0.43
N ARG A 177 -11.97 -17.43 -0.01
CA ARG A 177 -12.62 -18.06 1.15
C ARG A 177 -12.19 -17.45 2.47
N ILE A 178 -10.93 -17.04 2.58
CA ILE A 178 -10.39 -16.41 3.79
C ILE A 178 -10.94 -15.01 3.98
N TYR A 179 -10.94 -14.20 2.92
CA TYR A 179 -11.28 -12.78 3.02
C TYR A 179 -12.75 -12.46 2.76
N LYS A 180 -13.48 -13.33 2.06
CA LYS A 180 -14.88 -13.12 1.67
C LYS A 180 -15.79 -14.33 1.97
N GLY A 181 -15.26 -15.37 2.62
CA GLY A 181 -16.03 -16.56 2.94
C GLY A 181 -16.87 -16.39 4.19
N ARG A 182 -18.14 -16.82 4.10
CA ARG A 182 -19.10 -16.92 5.22
C ARG A 182 -19.77 -18.28 5.22
N GLY A 183 -20.23 -18.76 6.39
CA GLY A 183 -20.84 -20.06 6.52
C GLY A 183 -19.96 -21.18 5.95
N ASP A 184 -20.49 -22.04 5.08
CA ASP A 184 -19.76 -23.15 4.46
C ASP A 184 -18.57 -22.71 3.57
N ARG A 185 -18.50 -21.45 3.21
CA ARG A 185 -17.37 -20.88 2.45
C ARG A 185 -16.28 -20.31 3.32
N PHE A 186 -16.50 -20.19 4.62
CA PHE A 186 -15.50 -19.68 5.56
C PHE A 186 -14.23 -20.56 5.53
N MET A 187 -13.09 -19.92 5.61
CA MET A 187 -11.79 -20.55 5.78
C MET A 187 -10.92 -19.70 6.71
N SER A 188 -10.28 -20.36 7.67
CA SER A 188 -9.43 -19.68 8.65
C SER A 188 -8.16 -19.11 8.00
N SER A 189 -7.84 -17.84 8.29
CA SER A 189 -6.56 -17.25 7.92
C SER A 189 -5.39 -17.88 8.67
N ARG A 190 -5.58 -18.34 9.91
CA ARG A 190 -4.58 -19.08 10.67
C ARG A 190 -4.18 -20.37 9.95
N ALA A 191 -5.15 -21.11 9.44
CA ALA A 191 -4.88 -22.34 8.67
C ALA A 191 -3.97 -22.07 7.46
N LEU A 192 -4.14 -20.91 6.78
CA LEU A 192 -3.23 -20.49 5.72
C LEU A 192 -1.84 -20.15 6.28
N LEU A 193 -1.75 -19.30 7.29
CA LEU A 193 -0.48 -18.80 7.82
C LEU A 193 0.39 -19.92 8.41
N GLU A 194 -0.22 -20.97 8.97
CA GLU A 194 0.48 -22.13 9.53
C GLU A 194 0.89 -23.17 8.47
N SER A 195 0.32 -23.10 7.26
CA SER A 195 0.68 -24.00 6.16
C SER A 195 1.97 -23.60 5.45
N ASP A 196 2.58 -24.55 4.73
CA ASP A 196 3.74 -24.25 3.90
C ASP A 196 3.39 -23.30 2.74
N LEU A 197 2.18 -23.42 2.17
CA LEU A 197 1.68 -22.47 1.17
C LEU A 197 1.61 -21.04 1.72
N GLY A 198 1.08 -20.87 2.92
CA GLY A 198 1.00 -19.55 3.57
C GLY A 198 2.37 -18.96 3.87
N LYS A 199 3.33 -19.76 4.33
CA LYS A 199 4.72 -19.31 4.53
C LYS A 199 5.36 -18.84 3.23
N LEU A 200 5.17 -19.59 2.12
CA LEU A 200 5.65 -19.17 0.80
C LEU A 200 5.04 -17.83 0.37
N ILE A 201 3.73 -17.66 0.59
CA ILE A 201 3.02 -16.43 0.25
C ILE A 201 3.57 -15.26 1.06
N LEU A 202 3.78 -15.41 2.36
CA LEU A 202 4.39 -14.37 3.21
C LEU A 202 5.80 -14.02 2.76
N MET A 203 6.62 -15.03 2.43
CA MET A 203 7.97 -14.78 1.89
C MET A 203 7.93 -13.99 0.58
N ASN A 204 7.01 -14.30 -0.31
CA ASN A 204 6.88 -13.58 -1.58
C ASN A 204 6.34 -12.15 -1.37
N PHE A 205 5.41 -11.96 -0.44
CA PHE A 205 4.97 -10.61 -0.02
C PHE A 205 6.13 -9.79 0.56
N ASP A 206 6.99 -10.39 1.38
CA ASP A 206 8.19 -9.72 1.92
C ASP A 206 9.12 -9.28 0.80
N GLU A 207 9.37 -10.13 -0.19
CA GLU A 207 10.24 -9.77 -1.32
C GLU A 207 9.66 -8.65 -2.18
N VAL A 208 8.35 -8.62 -2.39
CA VAL A 208 7.70 -7.61 -3.25
C VAL A 208 7.39 -6.33 -2.50
N SER A 209 6.79 -6.44 -1.31
CA SER A 209 6.20 -5.28 -0.62
C SER A 209 7.16 -4.62 0.38
N ALA A 210 8.24 -5.28 0.78
CA ALA A 210 9.16 -4.77 1.77
C ALA A 210 10.62 -4.72 1.29
N ASN A 211 11.20 -5.87 0.89
CA ASN A 211 12.62 -5.94 0.55
C ASN A 211 12.98 -5.08 -0.67
N THR A 212 12.02 -4.76 -1.53
CA THR A 212 12.20 -3.82 -2.64
C THR A 212 12.58 -2.41 -2.18
N LEU A 213 12.16 -1.96 -0.99
CA LEU A 213 12.67 -0.70 -0.42
C LEU A 213 14.16 -0.80 -0.08
N LYS A 214 14.61 -1.92 0.48
CA LYS A 214 16.02 -2.14 0.75
C LYS A 214 16.82 -2.15 -0.56
N HIS A 215 16.32 -2.83 -1.59
CA HIS A 215 16.96 -2.84 -2.91
C HIS A 215 17.03 -1.45 -3.55
N LEU A 216 16.00 -0.63 -3.40
CA LEU A 216 16.03 0.77 -3.85
C LEU A 216 17.10 1.57 -3.11
N ILE A 217 17.17 1.47 -1.79
CA ILE A 217 18.16 2.16 -0.97
C ILE A 217 19.57 1.74 -1.34
N ASP A 218 19.80 0.45 -1.53
CA ASP A 218 21.12 -0.11 -1.89
C ASP A 218 21.52 0.32 -3.32
N ALA A 219 20.64 0.12 -4.29
CA ALA A 219 20.91 0.43 -5.70
C ALA A 219 21.11 1.94 -5.97
N SER A 220 20.45 2.82 -5.20
CA SER A 220 20.62 4.27 -5.30
C SER A 220 21.79 4.82 -4.48
N GLY A 221 22.63 3.97 -3.90
CA GLY A 221 23.75 4.37 -3.05
C GLY A 221 24.74 5.33 -3.74
N ALA A 222 25.09 5.07 -4.99
CA ALA A 222 25.97 5.94 -5.78
C ALA A 222 25.33 7.32 -6.04
N ILE A 223 24.04 7.35 -6.41
CA ILE A 223 23.26 8.59 -6.58
C ILE A 223 23.31 9.38 -5.28
N ARG A 224 22.98 8.75 -4.15
CA ARG A 224 22.96 9.39 -2.83
C ARG A 224 24.32 9.98 -2.48
N ALA A 225 25.40 9.24 -2.68
CA ALA A 225 26.76 9.72 -2.42
C ALA A 225 27.12 10.94 -3.30
N ARG A 226 26.86 10.88 -4.62
CA ARG A 226 27.10 11.98 -5.56
C ARG A 226 26.29 13.23 -5.20
N ILE A 227 25.01 13.09 -4.97
CA ILE A 227 24.11 14.20 -4.65
C ILE A 227 24.54 14.86 -3.33
N THR A 228 24.83 14.08 -2.29
CA THR A 228 25.28 14.60 -1.00
C THR A 228 26.62 15.33 -1.10
N ALA A 229 27.55 14.79 -1.86
CA ALA A 229 28.85 15.45 -2.10
C ALA A 229 28.72 16.82 -2.82
N LYS A 230 27.63 17.04 -3.56
CA LYS A 230 27.30 18.31 -4.24
C LYS A 230 26.37 19.21 -3.44
N GLY A 231 26.10 18.89 -2.18
CA GLY A 231 25.25 19.67 -1.27
C GLY A 231 23.74 19.44 -1.40
N GLY A 232 23.32 18.53 -2.27
CA GLY A 232 21.91 18.12 -2.38
C GLY A 232 21.52 17.12 -1.31
N GLN A 233 20.24 16.84 -1.21
CA GLN A 233 19.66 15.92 -0.24
C GLN A 233 18.87 14.81 -0.94
N VAL A 234 18.89 13.62 -0.35
CA VAL A 234 18.11 12.48 -0.83
C VAL A 234 17.13 12.04 0.26
N ARG A 235 15.88 11.82 -0.13
CA ARG A 235 14.82 11.28 0.72
C ARG A 235 14.18 10.09 0.06
N TYR A 236 13.65 9.19 0.89
CA TYR A 236 12.87 8.04 0.46
C TYR A 236 11.54 8.02 1.20
N THR A 237 10.49 7.62 0.53
CA THR A 237 9.19 7.38 1.16
C THR A 237 8.60 6.06 0.68
N ALA A 238 7.78 5.45 1.52
CA ALA A 238 7.03 4.24 1.21
C ALA A 238 5.68 4.24 1.94
N TYR A 239 4.75 3.41 1.46
CA TYR A 239 3.40 3.30 2.00
C TYR A 239 3.30 2.09 2.92
N GLY A 240 2.95 2.33 4.18
CA GLY A 240 2.62 1.31 5.17
C GLY A 240 1.15 0.92 5.15
N TYR A 241 0.85 -0.18 5.85
CA TYR A 241 -0.51 -0.74 6.00
C TYR A 241 -0.71 -1.36 7.38
N HIS A 242 -0.16 -0.71 8.42
CA HIS A 242 -0.23 -1.27 9.78
C HIS A 242 -1.56 -1.00 10.47
N GLY A 243 -2.43 -0.19 9.90
CA GLY A 243 -3.63 0.36 10.49
C GLY A 243 -3.47 1.84 10.83
N THR A 244 -4.53 2.48 11.30
CA THR A 244 -4.55 3.89 11.70
C THR A 244 -5.55 4.12 12.82
N GLU A 245 -5.49 5.28 13.47
CA GLU A 245 -6.56 5.73 14.34
C GLU A 245 -7.73 6.24 13.49
N VAL A 246 -8.92 5.71 13.76
CA VAL A 246 -10.19 6.15 13.19
C VAL A 246 -11.08 6.72 14.30
N LEU A 247 -12.00 7.60 13.95
CA LEU A 247 -12.93 8.16 14.91
C LEU A 247 -14.01 7.12 15.26
N ILE A 248 -14.07 6.72 16.54
CA ILE A 248 -15.06 5.79 17.07
C ILE A 248 -15.67 6.43 18.31
N GLY A 249 -16.95 6.75 18.24
CA GLY A 249 -17.59 7.67 19.20
C GLY A 249 -16.92 9.04 19.14
N ASP A 250 -16.53 9.56 20.29
CA ASP A 250 -15.90 10.88 20.40
C ASP A 250 -14.36 10.84 20.38
N ALA A 251 -13.75 9.67 20.23
CA ALA A 251 -12.30 9.50 20.35
C ALA A 251 -11.69 8.81 19.12
N TYR A 252 -10.51 9.25 18.75
CA TYR A 252 -9.67 8.50 17.81
C TYR A 252 -9.10 7.27 18.48
N LYS A 253 -9.36 6.09 17.91
CA LYS A 253 -8.92 4.80 18.42
C LYS A 253 -8.21 4.04 17.32
N TRP A 254 -7.16 3.34 17.70
CA TRP A 254 -6.46 2.43 16.80
C TRP A 254 -7.41 1.39 16.22
N GLN A 255 -7.34 1.21 14.93
CA GLN A 255 -8.01 0.16 14.19
C GLN A 255 -7.05 -0.39 13.15
N THR A 256 -6.67 -1.64 13.28
CA THR A 256 -5.90 -2.30 12.24
C THR A 256 -6.85 -2.75 11.12
N TYR A 257 -6.31 -2.97 9.94
CA TYR A 257 -7.06 -3.58 8.85
C TYR A 257 -7.34 -5.04 9.18
N THR A 258 -8.38 -5.57 8.58
CA THR A 258 -8.72 -6.98 8.72
C THR A 258 -7.56 -7.87 8.25
N ASN A 259 -7.64 -9.18 8.46
CA ASN A 259 -6.66 -10.25 8.20
C ASN A 259 -5.92 -10.17 6.85
N TYR A 260 -5.30 -9.05 6.59
CA TYR A 260 -4.58 -8.78 5.37
C TYR A 260 -3.16 -9.31 5.49
N THR A 261 -2.92 -10.50 4.94
CA THR A 261 -1.61 -11.17 5.04
C THR A 261 -0.45 -10.32 4.51
N GLN A 262 -0.69 -9.46 3.53
CA GLN A 262 0.31 -8.50 3.04
C GLN A 262 0.71 -7.46 4.10
N GLY A 263 -0.12 -7.22 5.11
CA GLY A 263 0.19 -6.33 6.23
C GLY A 263 1.45 -6.73 6.98
N TYR A 264 1.75 -8.03 7.10
CA TYR A 264 2.97 -8.51 7.73
C TYR A 264 4.23 -8.02 6.99
N ALA A 265 4.21 -8.03 5.66
CA ALA A 265 5.30 -7.48 4.86
C ALA A 265 5.46 -5.97 5.08
N LYS A 266 4.37 -5.25 5.37
CA LYS A 266 4.44 -3.82 5.69
C LYS A 266 5.10 -3.54 7.03
N MET A 267 4.97 -4.42 8.03
CA MET A 267 5.77 -4.33 9.26
C MET A 267 7.27 -4.50 9.00
N ARG A 268 7.64 -5.38 8.07
CA ARG A 268 9.05 -5.52 7.63
C ARG A 268 9.54 -4.26 6.91
N LEU A 269 8.69 -3.63 6.11
CA LEU A 269 8.99 -2.35 5.45
C LEU A 269 9.37 -1.27 6.48
N GLU A 270 8.62 -1.17 7.58
CA GLU A 270 8.91 -0.28 8.72
C GLU A 270 10.29 -0.55 9.30
N SER A 271 10.62 -1.81 9.57
CA SER A 271 11.93 -2.20 10.10
C SER A 271 13.09 -1.83 9.16
N ILE A 272 12.89 -1.89 7.84
CA ILE A 272 13.87 -1.46 6.85
C ILE A 272 14.09 0.05 6.94
N ALA A 273 13.04 0.85 7.07
CA ALA A 273 13.16 2.29 7.25
C ALA A 273 13.91 2.66 8.54
N GLU A 274 13.60 2.01 9.66
CA GLU A 274 14.32 2.19 10.93
C GLU A 274 15.81 1.87 10.80
N ALA A 275 16.13 0.76 10.12
CA ALA A 275 17.53 0.38 9.88
C ALA A 275 18.26 1.40 9.00
N ALA A 276 17.58 1.96 7.99
CA ALA A 276 18.12 3.02 7.14
C ALA A 276 18.42 4.30 7.94
N TRP A 277 17.50 4.73 8.81
CA TRP A 277 17.69 5.90 9.65
C TRP A 277 18.91 5.78 10.59
N LYS A 278 19.14 4.61 11.16
CA LYS A 278 20.35 4.35 11.99
C LYS A 278 21.64 4.53 11.19
N GLN A 279 21.58 4.47 9.86
CA GLN A 279 22.73 4.70 8.95
C GLN A 279 22.74 6.12 8.38
N GLY A 280 21.87 7.03 8.86
CA GLY A 280 21.75 8.38 8.32
C GLY A 280 21.03 8.47 6.95
N ILE A 281 20.34 7.41 6.54
CA ILE A 281 19.55 7.37 5.32
C ILE A 281 18.09 7.63 5.66
N PHE A 282 17.56 8.77 5.22
CA PHE A 282 16.22 9.21 5.59
C PHE A 282 15.15 8.61 4.69
N ALA A 283 14.70 7.41 5.07
CA ALA A 283 13.58 6.70 4.46
C ALA A 283 12.40 6.68 5.43
N THR A 284 11.27 7.25 5.06
CA THR A 284 10.08 7.31 5.92
C THR A 284 8.95 6.45 5.34
N VAL A 285 8.45 5.53 6.14
CA VAL A 285 7.22 4.78 5.86
C VAL A 285 6.04 5.52 6.47
N PHE A 286 5.04 5.81 5.67
CA PHE A 286 3.78 6.40 6.12
C PHE A 286 2.68 5.35 6.13
N ASN A 287 2.14 5.06 7.30
CA ASN A 287 0.93 4.26 7.44
C ASN A 287 -0.27 5.19 7.20
N CYS A 288 -1.00 4.92 6.12
CA CYS A 288 -2.13 5.73 5.67
C CYS A 288 -3.46 5.02 5.97
N PRO A 289 -4.59 5.75 6.08
CA PRO A 289 -5.91 5.14 6.17
C PRO A 289 -6.16 4.18 5.01
N GLU A 290 -6.98 3.16 5.24
CA GLU A 290 -7.36 2.23 4.16
C GLU A 290 -8.16 2.96 3.07
N ILE A 291 -7.84 2.68 1.82
CA ILE A 291 -8.54 3.21 0.65
C ILE A 291 -8.84 2.11 -0.37
N ARG A 292 -9.79 2.35 -1.24
CA ARG A 292 -10.04 1.48 -2.37
C ARG A 292 -8.94 1.65 -3.43
N THR A 293 -8.18 0.58 -3.65
CA THR A 293 -7.14 0.48 -4.69
C THR A 293 -7.53 -0.54 -5.75
N ASN A 294 -6.71 -0.71 -6.78
CA ASN A 294 -6.92 -1.77 -7.78
C ASN A 294 -6.88 -3.19 -7.17
N SER A 295 -6.23 -3.37 -6.01
CA SER A 295 -6.12 -4.65 -5.32
C SER A 295 -7.21 -4.89 -4.28
N SER A 296 -8.04 -3.89 -3.96
CA SER A 296 -9.05 -3.97 -2.89
C SER A 296 -10.18 -4.97 -3.20
N ASP A 297 -10.36 -5.34 -4.48
CA ASP A 297 -11.35 -6.35 -4.86
C ASP A 297 -11.04 -7.75 -4.28
N ILE A 298 -9.84 -7.99 -3.76
CA ILE A 298 -9.47 -9.22 -3.06
C ILE A 298 -10.06 -9.26 -1.64
N PHE A 299 -10.31 -8.09 -1.06
CA PHE A 299 -10.80 -7.90 0.31
C PHE A 299 -12.20 -7.28 0.30
N VAL A 300 -12.81 -7.19 1.47
CA VAL A 300 -14.03 -6.43 1.75
C VAL A 300 -13.81 -5.62 3.02
N GLY A 301 -14.64 -4.61 3.24
CA GLY A 301 -14.66 -3.86 4.49
C GLY A 301 -13.83 -2.59 4.51
N VAL A 302 -13.32 -2.11 3.36
CA VAL A 302 -12.64 -0.80 3.27
C VAL A 302 -13.50 0.33 3.82
N GLU A 303 -14.80 0.32 3.52
CA GLU A 303 -15.77 1.29 4.02
C GLU A 303 -15.90 1.29 5.53
N LEU A 304 -15.66 0.15 6.20
CA LEU A 304 -15.82 0.02 7.64
C LEU A 304 -14.82 0.87 8.44
N SER A 305 -13.60 0.99 7.94
CA SER A 305 -12.57 1.85 8.53
C SER A 305 -12.54 3.24 7.91
N LEU A 306 -13.01 3.42 6.67
CA LEU A 306 -12.88 4.66 5.93
C LEU A 306 -14.01 5.68 6.22
N PHE A 307 -15.27 5.24 6.34
CA PHE A 307 -16.41 6.15 6.49
C PHE A 307 -16.38 7.02 7.74
N PRO A 308 -15.77 6.62 8.89
CA PRO A 308 -15.58 7.52 10.02
C PRO A 308 -14.83 8.82 9.68
N LEU A 309 -14.13 8.87 8.55
CA LEU A 309 -13.48 10.10 8.06
C LEU A 309 -14.49 11.23 7.84
N LEU A 310 -15.73 10.95 7.42
CA LEU A 310 -16.78 11.97 7.26
C LEU A 310 -17.09 12.69 8.57
N THR A 311 -17.16 11.94 9.67
CA THR A 311 -17.36 12.51 11.00
C THR A 311 -16.11 13.26 11.46
N ALA A 312 -14.92 12.73 11.16
CA ALA A 312 -13.66 13.41 11.46
C ALA A 312 -13.52 14.74 10.72
N LEU A 313 -13.93 14.85 9.46
CA LEU A 313 -13.95 16.12 8.71
C LEU A 313 -14.76 17.21 9.43
N LYS A 314 -15.92 16.86 9.95
CA LYS A 314 -16.77 17.80 10.74
C LYS A 314 -16.12 18.15 12.08
N LYS A 315 -15.51 17.17 12.75
CA LYS A 315 -14.85 17.35 14.05
C LYS A 315 -13.63 18.24 13.98
N GLU A 316 -12.76 18.06 12.96
CA GLU A 316 -11.46 18.73 12.87
C GLU A 316 -11.48 20.08 12.17
N GLY A 317 -12.58 20.53 11.65
CA GLY A 317 -12.62 21.85 11.01
C GLY A 317 -14.03 22.31 10.68
N GLY A 318 -14.91 21.40 10.30
CA GLY A 318 -16.26 21.73 9.89
C GLY A 318 -16.27 22.67 8.67
N GLY A 319 -17.30 23.49 8.60
CA GLY A 319 -17.44 24.47 7.54
C GLY A 319 -18.16 23.98 6.29
N ALA A 320 -18.29 24.88 5.31
CA ALA A 320 -19.08 24.63 4.11
C ALA A 320 -18.51 23.48 3.25
N TRP A 321 -17.18 23.37 3.18
CA TRP A 321 -16.54 22.33 2.40
C TRP A 321 -16.81 20.92 2.99
N ALA A 322 -16.62 20.73 4.29
CA ALA A 322 -16.91 19.46 4.94
C ALA A 322 -18.40 19.07 4.82
N GLN A 323 -19.31 20.07 4.89
CA GLN A 323 -20.73 19.84 4.64
C GLN A 323 -20.99 19.41 3.18
N ALA A 324 -20.30 20.03 2.21
CA ALA A 324 -20.42 19.64 0.81
C ALA A 324 -19.98 18.18 0.58
N GLN A 325 -18.90 17.69 1.27
CA GLN A 325 -18.49 16.28 1.18
C GLN A 325 -19.59 15.34 1.75
N TRP A 326 -20.23 15.76 2.84
CA TRP A 326 -21.36 15.04 3.40
C TRP A 326 -22.53 14.96 2.40
N ASP A 327 -22.87 16.08 1.77
CA ASP A 327 -23.99 16.16 0.80
C ASP A 327 -23.71 15.30 -0.45
N ILE A 328 -22.46 15.30 -0.94
CA ILE A 328 -22.02 14.41 -2.02
C ILE A 328 -22.23 12.94 -1.63
N CYS A 329 -21.78 12.54 -0.45
CA CYS A 329 -21.93 11.17 0.03
C CYS A 329 -23.42 10.80 0.24
N GLN A 330 -24.24 11.72 0.77
CA GLN A 330 -25.69 11.52 0.90
C GLN A 330 -26.36 11.28 -0.46
N ALA A 331 -25.95 11.99 -1.49
CA ALA A 331 -26.52 11.86 -2.85
C ALA A 331 -26.21 10.51 -3.52
N LEU A 332 -25.20 9.76 -3.05
CA LEU A 332 -24.87 8.42 -3.55
C LEU A 332 -25.77 7.31 -2.97
N LEU A 333 -26.55 7.61 -1.94
CA LEU A 333 -27.41 6.66 -1.25
C LEU A 333 -28.78 6.57 -1.90
N GLY A 334 -29.44 5.41 -1.74
CA GLY A 334 -30.79 5.17 -2.23
C GLY A 334 -31.85 6.06 -1.59
N GLU A 335 -33.02 6.14 -2.24
CA GLU A 335 -34.13 6.93 -1.74
C GLU A 335 -34.53 6.51 -0.31
N GLY A 336 -34.72 7.47 0.58
CA GLY A 336 -35.05 7.25 1.98
C GLY A 336 -33.91 6.77 2.86
N VAL A 337 -32.71 6.57 2.34
CA VAL A 337 -31.53 6.20 3.12
C VAL A 337 -30.81 7.46 3.60
N SER A 338 -30.63 7.57 4.93
CA SER A 338 -29.87 8.66 5.56
C SER A 338 -28.41 8.26 5.73
N LEU A 339 -27.47 9.14 5.32
CA LEU A 339 -26.05 8.95 5.58
C LEU A 339 -25.77 8.85 7.09
N GLN A 340 -26.51 9.60 7.93
CA GLN A 340 -26.35 9.50 9.36
C GLN A 340 -26.72 8.09 9.87
N SER A 341 -27.83 7.49 9.40
CA SER A 341 -28.22 6.15 9.81
C SER A 341 -27.23 5.07 9.37
N LEU A 342 -26.57 5.29 8.23
CA LEU A 342 -25.47 4.42 7.77
C LEU A 342 -24.25 4.54 8.69
N LEU A 343 -23.88 5.77 9.08
CA LEU A 343 -22.76 6.00 10.01
C LEU A 343 -23.07 5.47 11.41
N ASP A 344 -24.31 5.58 11.90
CA ASP A 344 -24.71 5.01 13.19
C ASP A 344 -24.61 3.47 13.20
N LYS A 345 -24.96 2.84 12.07
CA LYS A 345 -24.76 1.40 11.88
C LYS A 345 -23.29 1.02 11.92
N LEU A 346 -22.47 1.77 11.22
CA LEU A 346 -21.03 1.57 11.20
C LEU A 346 -20.40 1.77 12.58
N GLU A 347 -20.84 2.79 13.30
CA GLU A 347 -20.43 3.02 14.69
C GLU A 347 -20.80 1.83 15.58
N SER A 348 -22.00 1.28 15.40
CA SER A 348 -22.45 0.08 16.13
C SER A 348 -21.53 -1.12 15.82
N TYR A 349 -21.13 -1.32 14.55
CA TYR A 349 -20.15 -2.34 14.18
C TYR A 349 -18.81 -2.12 14.86
N LEU A 350 -18.28 -0.90 14.79
CA LEU A 350 -16.99 -0.56 15.38
C LEU A 350 -16.97 -0.69 16.90
N GLN A 351 -18.10 -0.59 17.58
CA GLN A 351 -18.20 -0.74 19.03
C GLN A 351 -18.35 -2.19 19.51
N THR A 352 -18.53 -3.17 18.61
CA THR A 352 -18.63 -4.57 19.02
C THR A 352 -17.33 -5.09 19.63
N GLU A 353 -17.42 -6.07 20.53
CA GLU A 353 -16.24 -6.76 21.08
C GLU A 353 -15.44 -7.46 19.98
N THR A 354 -16.14 -8.01 18.98
CA THR A 354 -15.49 -8.69 17.83
C THR A 354 -14.60 -7.74 17.05
N SER A 355 -15.08 -6.52 16.72
CA SER A 355 -14.26 -5.53 16.02
C SER A 355 -13.17 -4.93 16.91
N ALA A 356 -13.39 -4.88 18.23
CA ALA A 356 -12.41 -4.41 19.19
C ALA A 356 -11.13 -5.26 19.23
N GLY A 357 -11.18 -6.52 18.82
CA GLY A 357 -10.00 -7.38 18.65
C GLY A 357 -8.96 -6.84 17.67
N PHE A 358 -9.35 -5.92 16.76
CA PHE A 358 -8.47 -5.25 15.81
C PHE A 358 -7.93 -3.90 16.31
N ARG A 359 -8.10 -3.56 17.59
CA ARG A 359 -7.63 -2.30 18.20
C ARG A 359 -6.32 -2.43 18.96
N ASN A 360 -5.63 -3.53 18.85
CA ASN A 360 -4.36 -3.72 19.50
C ASN A 360 -3.22 -3.50 18.50
N TYR A 361 -2.49 -2.39 18.63
CA TYR A 361 -1.31 -2.09 17.82
C TYR A 361 -0.23 -3.18 17.92
N GLU A 362 -0.05 -3.77 19.11
CA GLU A 362 1.02 -4.74 19.36
C GLU A 362 0.67 -6.16 18.93
N ALA A 363 -0.61 -6.49 18.84
CA ALA A 363 -1.10 -7.80 18.46
C ALA A 363 -1.80 -7.76 17.10
N TRP A 364 -1.02 -7.95 16.03
CA TRP A 364 -1.61 -8.11 14.70
C TRP A 364 -2.48 -9.38 14.68
N PRO A 365 -3.78 -9.27 14.40
CA PRO A 365 -4.66 -10.42 14.45
C PRO A 365 -4.33 -11.40 13.34
N MET A 366 -4.02 -12.65 13.70
CA MET A 366 -3.75 -13.73 12.76
C MET A 366 -5.01 -14.49 12.35
N ASP A 367 -6.07 -14.36 13.12
CA ASP A 367 -7.29 -15.12 12.91
C ASP A 367 -8.45 -14.25 12.41
N ASN A 368 -9.10 -14.73 11.37
CA ASN A 368 -10.49 -14.47 11.17
C ASN A 368 -11.29 -15.61 11.86
N THR A 369 -12.37 -15.27 12.53
CA THR A 369 -13.32 -16.25 13.05
C THR A 369 -14.60 -16.23 12.21
N PRO A 370 -15.44 -17.30 12.26
CA PRO A 370 -16.74 -17.27 11.60
C PRO A 370 -17.59 -16.06 12.02
N GLU A 371 -17.60 -15.72 13.31
CA GLU A 371 -18.36 -14.60 13.87
C GLU A 371 -17.85 -13.26 13.31
N LEU A 372 -16.52 -13.07 13.21
CA LEU A 372 -15.94 -11.88 12.61
C LEU A 372 -16.27 -11.79 11.13
N ALA A 373 -16.13 -12.90 10.39
CA ALA A 373 -16.44 -12.95 8.96
C ALA A 373 -17.91 -12.61 8.71
N ASP A 374 -18.83 -13.19 9.47
CA ASP A 374 -20.27 -12.90 9.36
C ASP A 374 -20.58 -11.44 9.69
N LEU A 375 -20.01 -10.90 10.76
CA LEU A 375 -20.23 -9.53 11.17
C LEU A 375 -19.66 -8.53 10.15
N MET A 376 -18.37 -8.70 9.80
CA MET A 376 -17.64 -7.78 8.91
C MET A 376 -18.23 -7.79 7.48
N ILE A 377 -18.32 -8.97 6.88
CA ILE A 377 -18.82 -9.12 5.50
C ILE A 377 -20.31 -8.75 5.45
N GLY A 378 -21.08 -9.14 6.46
CA GLY A 378 -22.50 -8.80 6.55
C GLY A 378 -22.72 -7.28 6.62
N THR A 379 -21.95 -6.56 7.45
CA THR A 379 -22.03 -5.11 7.55
C THR A 379 -21.57 -4.43 6.25
N SER A 380 -20.48 -4.93 5.64
CA SER A 380 -19.97 -4.43 4.35
C SER A 380 -20.99 -4.60 3.22
N ASP A 381 -21.59 -5.78 3.09
CA ASP A 381 -22.62 -6.08 2.09
C ASP A 381 -23.84 -5.16 2.28
N GLU A 382 -24.29 -4.99 3.53
CA GLU A 382 -25.42 -4.13 3.85
C GLU A 382 -25.14 -2.67 3.49
N ILE A 383 -23.99 -2.11 3.91
CA ILE A 383 -23.57 -0.74 3.57
C ILE A 383 -23.50 -0.56 2.04
N THR A 384 -22.90 -1.52 1.35
CA THR A 384 -22.80 -1.45 -0.11
C THR A 384 -24.16 -1.49 -0.79
N SER A 385 -25.10 -2.26 -0.24
CA SER A 385 -26.46 -2.38 -0.80
C SER A 385 -27.29 -1.10 -0.68
N LEU A 386 -26.92 -0.18 0.20
CA LEU A 386 -27.61 1.10 0.42
C LEU A 386 -27.30 2.14 -0.66
N HIS A 387 -26.33 1.91 -1.53
CA HIS A 387 -25.99 2.83 -2.62
C HIS A 387 -26.94 2.68 -3.82
N THR A 388 -27.22 3.79 -4.48
CA THR A 388 -28.05 3.82 -5.69
C THR A 388 -27.40 3.10 -6.86
N ASP A 389 -26.07 3.30 -7.00
CA ASP A 389 -25.25 2.66 -8.04
C ASP A 389 -24.06 1.95 -7.40
N LYS A 390 -23.95 0.65 -7.66
CA LYS A 390 -22.81 -0.16 -7.18
C LYS A 390 -21.46 0.21 -7.80
N LYS A 391 -21.45 1.08 -8.82
CA LYS A 391 -20.24 1.61 -9.47
C LYS A 391 -19.84 2.99 -8.96
N ALA A 392 -20.71 3.66 -8.19
CA ALA A 392 -20.48 4.98 -7.63
C ALA A 392 -20.65 4.89 -6.11
N LEU A 393 -19.57 4.55 -5.41
CA LEU A 393 -19.60 4.31 -3.97
C LEU A 393 -19.00 5.49 -3.19
N ILE A 394 -19.51 5.72 -1.99
CA ILE A 394 -18.90 6.63 -1.01
C ILE A 394 -17.42 6.26 -0.77
N THR A 395 -17.10 4.95 -0.79
CA THR A 395 -15.74 4.45 -0.66
C THR A 395 -14.80 5.04 -1.72
N ASP A 396 -15.24 5.17 -2.97
CA ASP A 396 -14.42 5.75 -4.05
C ASP A 396 -14.18 7.24 -3.81
N HIS A 397 -15.22 7.97 -3.40
CA HIS A 397 -15.13 9.40 -3.09
C HIS A 397 -14.17 9.67 -1.92
N LEU A 398 -14.36 8.99 -0.80
CA LEU A 398 -13.49 9.16 0.36
C LEU A 398 -12.06 8.70 0.10
N SER A 399 -11.86 7.67 -0.71
CA SER A 399 -10.52 7.24 -1.12
C SER A 399 -9.78 8.35 -1.89
N ALA A 400 -10.47 9.08 -2.76
CA ALA A 400 -9.89 10.22 -3.46
C ALA A 400 -9.48 11.34 -2.49
N LEU A 401 -10.31 11.64 -1.49
CA LEU A 401 -9.97 12.63 -0.45
C LEU A 401 -8.74 12.21 0.37
N VAL A 402 -8.63 10.94 0.74
CA VAL A 402 -7.44 10.44 1.45
C VAL A 402 -6.19 10.58 0.57
N VAL A 403 -6.27 10.28 -0.73
CA VAL A 403 -5.14 10.46 -1.66
C VAL A 403 -4.73 11.93 -1.74
N GLU A 404 -5.69 12.85 -1.84
CA GLU A 404 -5.47 14.29 -1.85
C GLU A 404 -4.74 14.77 -0.59
N ALA A 405 -5.15 14.31 0.59
CA ALA A 405 -4.52 14.69 1.85
C ALA A 405 -3.14 14.05 2.06
N THR A 406 -2.97 12.79 1.68
CA THR A 406 -1.71 12.06 1.92
C THR A 406 -0.56 12.55 1.05
N GLY A 407 -0.84 13.10 -0.13
CA GLY A 407 0.17 13.69 -1.01
C GLY A 407 1.04 14.72 -0.29
N PRO A 408 0.50 15.88 0.11
CA PRO A 408 1.24 16.92 0.82
C PRO A 408 1.78 16.46 2.17
N LEU A 409 1.01 15.69 2.96
CA LEU A 409 1.48 15.18 4.26
C LEU A 409 2.74 14.33 4.13
N MET A 410 2.82 13.45 3.13
CA MET A 410 3.98 12.62 2.88
C MET A 410 5.14 13.40 2.26
N PHE A 411 4.85 14.29 1.32
CA PHE A 411 5.85 15.09 0.62
C PHE A 411 6.62 16.01 1.59
N HIS A 412 5.90 16.79 2.37
CA HIS A 412 6.48 17.68 3.36
C HIS A 412 6.99 16.92 4.60
N GLY A 413 6.30 15.86 5.03
CA GLY A 413 6.72 15.04 6.16
C GLY A 413 8.05 14.31 5.93
N ALA A 414 8.30 13.82 4.71
CA ALA A 414 9.59 13.25 4.33
C ALA A 414 10.70 14.31 4.33
N ALA A 415 10.38 15.56 3.98
CA ALA A 415 11.32 16.68 4.01
C ALA A 415 11.71 17.07 5.46
N GLU A 416 10.78 17.04 6.40
CA GLU A 416 11.00 17.41 7.82
C GLU A 416 11.86 16.41 8.61
N LYS A 417 11.99 15.16 8.16
CA LYS A 417 12.73 14.09 8.86
C LYS A 417 12.22 13.85 10.29
N ILE A 418 10.93 13.63 10.44
CA ILE A 418 10.30 13.51 11.75
C ILE A 418 10.62 12.17 12.41
N ALA A 419 10.41 11.07 11.69
CA ALA A 419 10.68 9.70 12.14
C ALA A 419 10.78 8.73 10.95
N PRO A 420 11.36 7.52 11.16
CA PRO A 420 11.39 6.48 10.13
C PRO A 420 10.01 5.92 9.79
N VAL A 421 9.09 5.93 10.75
CA VAL A 421 7.71 5.46 10.55
C VAL A 421 6.74 6.45 11.16
N LEU A 422 5.72 6.82 10.40
CA LEU A 422 4.69 7.77 10.80
C LEU A 422 3.30 7.25 10.43
N TRP A 423 2.31 7.64 11.24
CA TRP A 423 0.91 7.33 11.01
C TRP A 423 0.12 8.59 10.67
N LEU A 424 -0.56 8.55 9.53
CA LEU A 424 -1.47 9.57 9.04
C LEU A 424 -2.89 9.14 9.40
N ASN A 425 -3.31 9.46 10.61
CA ASN A 425 -4.61 9.07 11.14
C ASN A 425 -5.75 9.95 10.59
N HIS A 426 -7.00 9.57 10.84
CA HIS A 426 -8.17 10.31 10.34
C HIS A 426 -8.20 11.77 10.80
N ASP A 427 -7.72 12.09 12.01
CA ASP A 427 -7.60 13.48 12.46
C ASP A 427 -6.67 14.30 11.57
N MET A 428 -5.53 13.72 11.20
CA MET A 428 -4.55 14.40 10.37
C MET A 428 -5.02 14.55 8.93
N ILE A 429 -5.66 13.52 8.36
CA ILE A 429 -6.29 13.60 7.04
C ILE A 429 -7.35 14.69 7.01
N ALA A 430 -8.23 14.71 8.01
CA ALA A 430 -9.31 15.69 8.10
C ALA A 430 -8.77 17.12 8.24
N ARG A 431 -7.74 17.35 9.07
CA ARG A 431 -7.10 18.67 9.21
C ARG A 431 -6.45 19.14 7.91
N GLN A 432 -5.71 18.24 7.24
CA GLN A 432 -5.07 18.56 5.97
C GLN A 432 -6.09 18.96 4.91
N LEU A 433 -7.17 18.19 4.76
CA LEU A 433 -8.24 18.50 3.82
C LEU A 433 -8.92 19.84 4.14
N ASN A 434 -9.24 20.07 5.41
CA ASN A 434 -9.81 21.34 5.84
C ASN A 434 -8.85 22.53 5.62
N GLU A 435 -7.53 22.30 5.63
CA GLU A 435 -6.55 23.34 5.32
C GLU A 435 -6.46 23.62 3.81
N LEU A 436 -6.48 22.60 2.98
CA LEU A 436 -6.45 22.72 1.52
C LEU A 436 -7.67 23.46 0.95
N HIS A 437 -8.80 23.41 1.66
CA HIS A 437 -10.09 23.91 1.17
C HIS A 437 -10.66 25.09 2.02
N LYS A 438 -9.79 25.78 2.77
CA LYS A 438 -10.14 27.04 3.42
C LYS A 438 -10.32 28.12 2.36
#